data_17b326825819d9cc951de5827ddc7bb5
#
_entry.id   17b326825819d9cc951de5827ddc7bb5
#
_cell.length_a   1.000
_cell.length_b   1.000
_cell.length_c   1.000
_cell.angle_alpha   90.00
_cell.angle_beta   90.00
_cell.angle_gamma   90.00
#
_symmetry.space_group_name_H-M   'P 1'
#
loop_
_entity.id
_entity.type
_entity.pdbx_description
1 polymer ?
#
loop_
_entity_poly.entity_id
_entity_poly.type
_entity_poly.pdbx_seq_one_letter_code
_entity_poly.pdbx_strand_id
1 'polypeptide(L)'
;MDGKQNGAKLIVMDVRLSNTATHADHWIAPYPGSEAAILLAIANFIIRKKRYNAEFMRRFWNWEQYLAAERPELPRTFESFETAIGEAYASYTFAFAASESGVDEKKLRGIAEIVSKAGTKLAAHNWRSAAAGAEGGWQVARCLFFLNCLMGAVACEGGTYPNTWNKFVPKPIYMPPHPKTWNELTWPKEFPMSMYEMSILLPHFLREGRGKLDVYFTRVYNPVWTNPDGMMWMEMLQDEAKVGLHVALTPTWSETAAFA
;
A
#
# COMPACT_ATOMS: atom_id res chain seq x y z
N MET A 1 -22.61 -7.72 9.38
CA MET A 1 -23.96 -7.12 9.12
C MET A 1 -24.39 -6.17 10.22
N ASP A 2 -24.05 -6.41 11.46
CA ASP A 2 -24.45 -5.59 12.62
C ASP A 2 -24.08 -4.12 12.50
N GLY A 3 -22.90 -3.81 11.95
CA GLY A 3 -22.50 -2.43 11.71
C GLY A 3 -23.45 -1.67 10.76
N LYS A 4 -23.98 -2.33 9.73
CA LYS A 4 -24.93 -1.71 8.80
C LYS A 4 -26.30 -1.46 9.46
N GLN A 5 -26.74 -2.37 10.33
CA GLN A 5 -27.96 -2.17 11.11
C GLN A 5 -27.85 -0.93 12.03
N ASN A 6 -26.62 -0.62 12.46
CA ASN A 6 -26.29 0.57 13.24
C ASN A 6 -25.91 1.80 12.38
N GLY A 7 -26.23 1.79 11.08
CA GLY A 7 -26.06 2.93 10.20
C GLY A 7 -24.69 3.05 9.52
N ALA A 8 -23.78 2.08 9.71
CA ALA A 8 -22.50 2.08 9.01
C ALA A 8 -22.69 1.89 7.50
N LYS A 9 -21.89 2.59 6.71
CA LYS A 9 -21.84 2.47 5.25
C LYS A 9 -20.67 1.59 4.82
N LEU A 10 -20.95 0.60 3.99
CA LEU A 10 -19.95 -0.29 3.42
C LEU A 10 -19.64 0.15 1.99
N ILE A 11 -18.42 0.56 1.75
CA ILE A 11 -17.89 0.89 0.43
C ILE A 11 -16.91 -0.22 0.04
N VAL A 12 -17.11 -0.85 -1.10
CA VAL A 12 -16.26 -1.93 -1.61
C VAL A 12 -15.69 -1.54 -2.96
N MET A 13 -14.37 -1.62 -3.05
CA MET A 13 -13.60 -1.44 -4.27
C MET A 13 -13.06 -2.82 -4.68
N ASP A 14 -13.67 -3.41 -5.69
CA ASP A 14 -13.35 -4.76 -6.16
C ASP A 14 -13.80 -4.89 -7.63
N VAL A 15 -12.93 -5.38 -8.48
CA VAL A 15 -13.21 -5.61 -9.90
C VAL A 15 -14.33 -6.64 -10.10
N ARG A 16 -14.54 -7.49 -9.10
CA ARG A 16 -15.56 -8.53 -9.10
C ARG A 16 -16.64 -8.21 -8.07
N LEU A 17 -17.89 -8.50 -8.42
CA LEU A 17 -18.99 -8.49 -7.45
C LEU A 17 -18.85 -9.69 -6.50
N SER A 18 -17.94 -9.56 -5.52
CA SER A 18 -17.71 -10.57 -4.50
C SER A 18 -18.86 -10.64 -3.48
N ASN A 19 -18.84 -11.67 -2.62
CA ASN A 19 -19.86 -11.80 -1.56
C ASN A 19 -19.90 -10.57 -0.65
N THR A 20 -18.75 -9.92 -0.39
CA THR A 20 -18.72 -8.67 0.36
C THR A 20 -19.32 -7.52 -0.45
N ALA A 21 -19.01 -7.46 -1.75
CA ALA A 21 -19.52 -6.41 -2.63
C ALA A 21 -21.04 -6.46 -2.82
N THR A 22 -21.66 -7.66 -2.78
CA THR A 22 -23.13 -7.78 -2.84
C THR A 22 -23.85 -7.14 -1.65
N HIS A 23 -23.14 -6.94 -0.56
CA HIS A 23 -23.66 -6.28 0.65
C HIS A 23 -23.25 -4.81 0.76
N ALA A 24 -22.48 -4.29 -0.20
CA ALA A 24 -22.00 -2.90 -0.15
C ALA A 24 -23.14 -1.89 -0.38
N ASP A 25 -23.05 -0.74 0.29
CA ASP A 25 -23.86 0.43 -0.04
C ASP A 25 -23.36 1.08 -1.34
N HIS A 26 -22.03 0.99 -1.55
CA HIS A 26 -21.38 1.46 -2.77
C HIS A 26 -20.33 0.44 -3.21
N TRP A 27 -20.56 -0.19 -4.34
CA TRP A 27 -19.57 -1.01 -5.02
C TRP A 27 -19.04 -0.27 -6.24
N ILE A 28 -17.72 -0.22 -6.39
CA ILE A 28 -17.02 0.31 -7.56
C ILE A 28 -16.03 -0.74 -8.06
N ALA A 29 -15.93 -0.85 -9.38
CA ALA A 29 -15.03 -1.77 -10.06
C ALA A 29 -14.03 -0.97 -10.90
N PRO A 30 -12.92 -0.51 -10.31
CA PRO A 30 -11.90 0.22 -11.04
C PRO A 30 -11.10 -0.73 -11.94
N TYR A 31 -10.40 -0.17 -12.92
CA TYR A 31 -9.36 -0.92 -13.61
C TYR A 31 -8.29 -1.37 -12.62
N PRO A 32 -7.84 -2.64 -12.69
CA PRO A 32 -6.79 -3.14 -11.79
C PRO A 32 -5.54 -2.26 -11.83
N GLY A 33 -5.05 -1.86 -10.66
CA GLY A 33 -3.89 -0.99 -10.51
C GLY A 33 -4.20 0.52 -10.45
N SER A 34 -5.46 0.92 -10.65
CA SER A 34 -5.87 2.33 -10.61
C SER A 34 -6.49 2.79 -9.27
N GLU A 35 -6.57 1.91 -8.30
CA GLU A 35 -7.23 2.17 -7.01
C GLU A 35 -6.60 3.36 -6.27
N ALA A 36 -5.28 3.52 -6.39
CA ALA A 36 -4.56 4.64 -5.79
C ALA A 36 -5.06 6.00 -6.31
N ALA A 37 -5.39 6.12 -7.59
CA ALA A 37 -5.91 7.35 -8.18
C ALA A 37 -7.24 7.78 -7.53
N ILE A 38 -8.12 6.83 -7.25
CA ILE A 38 -9.39 7.08 -6.55
C ILE A 38 -9.13 7.56 -5.11
N LEU A 39 -8.24 6.86 -4.40
CA LEU A 39 -7.93 7.17 -3.00
C LEU A 39 -7.26 8.54 -2.86
N LEU A 40 -6.37 8.90 -3.79
CA LEU A 40 -5.74 10.21 -3.86
C LEU A 40 -6.75 11.33 -4.15
N ALA A 41 -7.72 11.09 -5.04
CA ALA A 41 -8.78 12.06 -5.31
C ALA A 41 -9.71 12.28 -4.10
N ILE A 42 -10.01 11.22 -3.34
CA ILE A 42 -10.74 11.32 -2.08
C ILE A 42 -9.92 12.12 -1.05
N ALA A 43 -8.61 11.86 -0.94
CA ALA A 43 -7.72 12.60 -0.07
C ALA A 43 -7.68 14.11 -0.44
N ASN A 44 -7.50 14.43 -1.72
CA ASN A 44 -7.56 15.80 -2.20
C ASN A 44 -8.88 16.48 -1.83
N PHE A 45 -10.01 15.80 -1.99
CA PHE A 45 -11.32 16.31 -1.62
C PHE A 45 -11.41 16.64 -0.12
N ILE A 46 -10.93 15.74 0.75
CA ILE A 46 -10.91 15.94 2.21
C ILE A 46 -10.04 17.15 2.56
N ILE A 47 -8.84 17.25 1.97
CA ILE A 47 -7.89 18.34 2.19
C ILE A 47 -8.51 19.68 1.74
N ARG A 48 -9.02 19.77 0.53
CA ARG A 48 -9.61 21.01 -0.01
C ARG A 48 -10.85 21.47 0.75
N LYS A 49 -11.64 20.54 1.27
CA LYS A 49 -12.81 20.85 2.09
C LYS A 49 -12.47 21.09 3.56
N LYS A 50 -11.20 20.96 3.95
CA LYS A 50 -10.73 21.06 5.33
C LYS A 50 -11.52 20.15 6.30
N ARG A 51 -11.84 18.92 5.84
CA ARG A 51 -12.61 17.94 6.62
C ARG A 51 -11.71 16.92 7.32
N TYR A 52 -10.41 17.17 7.36
CA TYR A 52 -9.43 16.35 8.09
C TYR A 52 -9.40 16.71 9.58
N ASN A 53 -8.82 15.82 10.37
CA ASN A 53 -8.59 16.05 11.79
C ASN A 53 -7.28 16.81 12.03
N ALA A 54 -7.37 18.15 12.07
CA ALA A 54 -6.21 19.01 12.23
C ALA A 54 -5.46 18.80 13.56
N GLU A 55 -6.19 18.47 14.65
CA GLU A 55 -5.57 18.20 15.95
C GLU A 55 -4.71 16.93 15.90
N PHE A 56 -5.24 15.86 15.31
CA PHE A 56 -4.51 14.61 15.11
C PHE A 56 -3.26 14.85 14.26
N MET A 57 -3.38 15.60 13.16
CA MET A 57 -2.26 15.92 12.28
C MET A 57 -1.17 16.73 13.00
N ARG A 58 -1.56 17.77 13.74
CA ARG A 58 -0.59 18.58 14.53
C ARG A 58 0.18 17.73 15.53
N ARG A 59 -0.47 16.76 16.14
CA ARG A 59 0.13 15.98 17.22
C ARG A 59 0.96 14.81 16.73
N PHE A 60 0.57 14.14 15.66
CA PHE A 60 1.13 12.85 15.27
C PHE A 60 1.85 12.84 13.94
N TRP A 61 1.68 13.88 13.12
CA TRP A 61 2.38 13.96 11.84
C TRP A 61 3.70 14.70 11.99
N ASN A 62 4.68 14.31 11.18
CA ASN A 62 5.98 14.98 11.09
C ASN A 62 5.94 16.16 10.10
N TRP A 63 4.90 16.98 10.19
CA TRP A 63 4.63 18.09 9.27
C TRP A 63 5.75 19.15 9.25
N GLU A 64 6.43 19.39 10.39
CA GLU A 64 7.57 20.31 10.46
C GLU A 64 8.77 19.80 9.66
N GLN A 65 9.02 18.47 9.72
CA GLN A 65 10.07 17.82 8.94
C GLN A 65 9.73 17.83 7.44
N TYR A 66 8.46 17.60 7.09
CA TYR A 66 8.00 17.73 5.73
C TYR A 66 8.25 19.12 5.15
N LEU A 67 7.89 20.19 5.87
CA LEU A 67 8.18 21.56 5.44
C LEU A 67 9.69 21.81 5.32
N ALA A 68 10.48 21.24 6.22
CA ALA A 68 11.92 21.39 6.16
C ALA A 68 12.55 20.78 4.92
N ALA A 69 12.02 19.62 4.49
CA ALA A 69 12.57 18.87 3.38
C ALA A 69 12.02 19.32 2.02
N GLU A 70 10.71 19.52 1.95
CA GLU A 70 10.00 19.71 0.66
C GLU A 70 9.70 21.18 0.36
N ARG A 71 9.58 22.01 1.39
CA ARG A 71 9.20 23.42 1.26
C ARG A 71 10.00 24.32 2.22
N PRO A 72 11.35 24.30 2.14
CA PRO A 72 12.21 25.02 3.07
C PRO A 72 12.02 26.54 3.05
N GLU A 73 11.43 27.08 1.98
CA GLU A 73 11.13 28.51 1.81
C GLU A 73 9.92 28.98 2.62
N LEU A 74 9.05 28.05 3.08
CA LEU A 74 7.86 28.40 3.84
C LEU A 74 8.14 28.49 5.35
N PRO A 75 7.43 29.39 6.06
CA PRO A 75 7.46 29.40 7.52
C PRO A 75 7.06 28.05 8.09
N ARG A 76 7.72 27.63 9.19
CA ARG A 76 7.40 26.36 9.87
C ARG A 76 6.16 26.48 10.75
N THR A 77 5.04 26.70 10.13
CA THR A 77 3.72 26.76 10.76
C THR A 77 2.80 25.68 10.20
N PHE A 78 1.80 25.32 10.98
CA PHE A 78 0.83 24.33 10.51
C PHE A 78 0.00 24.85 9.32
N GLU A 79 -0.26 26.14 9.26
CA GLU A 79 -0.94 26.83 8.16
C GLU A 79 -0.14 26.72 6.86
N SER A 80 1.19 26.86 6.93
CA SER A 80 2.10 26.62 5.80
C SER A 80 2.04 25.18 5.35
N PHE A 81 1.96 24.23 6.29
CA PHE A 81 1.80 22.82 5.98
C PHE A 81 0.46 22.54 5.31
N GLU A 82 -0.65 23.10 5.81
CA GLU A 82 -1.97 22.96 5.18
C GLU A 82 -1.95 23.46 3.73
N THR A 83 -1.27 24.56 3.47
CA THR A 83 -1.10 25.11 2.12
C THR A 83 -0.27 24.16 1.25
N ALA A 84 0.88 23.73 1.73
CA ALA A 84 1.80 22.87 1.01
C ALA A 84 1.17 21.51 0.65
N ILE A 85 0.45 20.87 1.58
CA ILE A 85 -0.25 19.61 1.30
C ILE A 85 -1.41 19.83 0.32
N GLY A 86 -2.12 20.95 0.42
CA GLY A 86 -3.16 21.32 -0.54
C GLY A 86 -2.65 21.46 -1.97
N GLU A 87 -1.48 22.06 -2.14
CA GLU A 87 -0.80 22.18 -3.43
C GLU A 87 -0.31 20.82 -3.94
N ALA A 88 0.31 20.01 -3.08
CA ALA A 88 0.82 18.68 -3.44
C ALA A 88 -0.28 17.75 -3.95
N TYR A 89 -1.49 17.86 -3.40
CA TYR A 89 -2.64 17.03 -3.80
C TYR A 89 -3.53 17.64 -4.88
N ALA A 90 -3.27 18.86 -5.32
CA ALA A 90 -4.17 19.61 -6.22
C ALA A 90 -4.46 18.92 -7.56
N SER A 91 -3.50 18.18 -8.10
CA SER A 91 -3.63 17.46 -9.38
C SER A 91 -4.53 16.21 -9.30
N TYR A 92 -4.72 15.64 -8.12
CA TYR A 92 -5.53 14.44 -7.93
C TYR A 92 -7.04 14.78 -7.89
N THR A 93 -7.56 15.14 -9.04
CA THR A 93 -8.98 15.51 -9.20
C THR A 93 -9.86 14.26 -9.41
N PHE A 94 -11.19 14.41 -9.28
CA PHE A 94 -12.10 13.31 -9.64
C PHE A 94 -12.10 13.03 -11.15
N ALA A 95 -11.87 14.03 -11.98
CA ALA A 95 -11.71 13.83 -13.42
C ALA A 95 -10.47 12.97 -13.73
N PHE A 96 -9.33 13.25 -13.06
CA PHE A 96 -8.14 12.40 -13.11
C PHE A 96 -8.47 10.97 -12.67
N ALA A 97 -9.07 10.81 -11.49
CA ALA A 97 -9.40 9.47 -10.98
C ALA A 97 -10.37 8.70 -11.87
N ALA A 98 -11.35 9.37 -12.47
CA ALA A 98 -12.30 8.77 -13.41
C ALA A 98 -11.59 8.30 -14.70
N SER A 99 -10.67 9.10 -15.23
CA SER A 99 -9.85 8.76 -16.41
C SER A 99 -9.00 7.53 -16.15
N GLU A 100 -8.32 7.46 -14.98
CA GLU A 100 -7.44 6.37 -14.61
C GLU A 100 -8.20 5.07 -14.29
N SER A 101 -9.36 5.18 -13.64
CA SER A 101 -10.05 4.03 -13.07
C SER A 101 -11.24 3.52 -13.90
N GLY A 102 -11.73 4.30 -14.85
CA GLY A 102 -12.97 4.01 -15.56
C GLY A 102 -14.25 4.16 -14.70
N VAL A 103 -14.13 4.65 -13.45
CA VAL A 103 -15.28 4.86 -12.56
C VAL A 103 -15.84 6.26 -12.74
N ASP A 104 -17.16 6.36 -12.84
CA ASP A 104 -17.88 7.64 -13.03
C ASP A 104 -17.53 8.68 -11.96
N GLU A 105 -17.20 9.89 -12.37
CA GLU A 105 -16.79 11.00 -11.52
C GLU A 105 -17.82 11.34 -10.44
N LYS A 106 -19.10 11.35 -10.78
CA LYS A 106 -20.19 11.66 -9.85
C LYS A 106 -20.28 10.62 -8.75
N LYS A 107 -20.05 9.36 -9.11
CA LYS A 107 -20.01 8.24 -8.15
C LYS A 107 -18.83 8.37 -7.19
N LEU A 108 -17.63 8.71 -7.71
CA LEU A 108 -16.45 8.96 -6.89
C LEU A 108 -16.66 10.13 -5.93
N ARG A 109 -17.24 11.22 -6.41
CA ARG A 109 -17.58 12.40 -5.59
C ARG A 109 -18.57 12.05 -4.48
N GLY A 110 -19.58 11.23 -4.77
CA GLY A 110 -20.54 10.73 -3.77
C GLY A 110 -19.86 9.92 -2.65
N ILE A 111 -18.93 9.04 -3.02
CA ILE A 111 -18.13 8.26 -2.08
C ILE A 111 -17.26 9.19 -1.22
N ALA A 112 -16.58 10.16 -1.83
CA ALA A 112 -15.75 11.12 -1.10
C ALA A 112 -16.55 11.94 -0.07
N GLU A 113 -17.79 12.32 -0.40
CA GLU A 113 -18.69 12.98 0.55
C GLU A 113 -19.00 12.09 1.76
N ILE A 114 -19.23 10.79 1.56
CA ILE A 114 -19.47 9.85 2.65
C ILE A 114 -18.22 9.70 3.52
N VAL A 115 -17.08 9.43 2.91
CA VAL A 115 -15.80 9.23 3.60
C VAL A 115 -15.44 10.49 4.41
N SER A 116 -15.57 11.67 3.81
CA SER A 116 -15.21 12.93 4.46
C SER A 116 -16.09 13.31 5.67
N LYS A 117 -17.24 12.66 5.82
CA LYS A 117 -18.15 12.85 6.96
C LYS A 117 -18.01 11.78 8.05
N ALA A 118 -17.19 10.77 7.83
CA ALA A 118 -17.03 9.67 8.77
C ALA A 118 -16.35 10.08 10.09
N GLY A 119 -15.59 11.18 10.09
CA GLY A 119 -14.79 11.58 11.25
C GLY A 119 -13.82 10.47 11.65
N THR A 120 -13.66 10.22 12.94
CA THR A 120 -12.81 9.15 13.45
C THR A 120 -13.39 7.75 13.27
N LYS A 121 -14.62 7.62 12.75
CA LYS A 121 -15.29 6.33 12.52
C LYS A 121 -15.08 5.82 11.09
N LEU A 122 -13.86 5.92 10.59
CA LEU A 122 -13.42 5.40 9.30
C LEU A 122 -12.56 4.17 9.53
N ALA A 123 -13.07 2.98 9.23
CA ALA A 123 -12.30 1.75 9.21
C ALA A 123 -12.01 1.36 7.77
N ALA A 124 -10.76 1.09 7.46
CA ALA A 124 -10.31 0.68 6.14
C ALA A 124 -9.53 -0.63 6.22
N HIS A 125 -9.72 -1.49 5.23
CA HIS A 125 -9.06 -2.78 5.15
C HIS A 125 -8.72 -3.12 3.70
N ASN A 126 -7.54 -3.67 3.49
CA ASN A 126 -7.15 -4.33 2.26
C ASN A 126 -6.43 -5.64 2.58
N TRP A 127 -6.43 -6.57 1.64
CA TRP A 127 -5.73 -7.83 1.79
C TRP A 127 -4.49 -7.88 0.87
N ARG A 128 -3.59 -8.80 1.15
CA ARG A 128 -2.28 -8.98 0.50
C ARG A 128 -2.26 -8.69 -1.00
N SER A 129 -2.99 -9.46 -1.78
CA SER A 129 -2.96 -9.37 -3.25
C SER A 129 -3.57 -8.08 -3.79
N ALA A 130 -4.49 -7.46 -3.08
CA ALA A 130 -5.04 -6.16 -3.48
C ALA A 130 -3.97 -5.05 -3.40
N ALA A 131 -2.95 -5.24 -2.56
CA ALA A 131 -1.87 -4.27 -2.40
C ALA A 131 -0.56 -4.71 -3.06
N ALA A 132 -0.32 -6.02 -3.22
CA ALA A 132 0.95 -6.55 -3.72
C ALA A 132 0.87 -7.22 -5.10
N GLY A 133 -0.35 -7.41 -5.64
CA GLY A 133 -0.57 -8.15 -6.89
C GLY A 133 -0.34 -7.35 -8.17
N ALA A 134 -0.04 -6.05 -8.07
CA ALA A 134 0.23 -5.19 -9.20
C ALA A 134 1.46 -4.33 -8.95
N GLU A 135 2.12 -3.87 -10.01
CA GLU A 135 3.18 -2.89 -9.92
C GLU A 135 2.68 -1.64 -9.17
N GLY A 136 3.45 -1.18 -8.19
CA GLY A 136 3.02 -0.07 -7.33
C GLY A 136 1.84 -0.37 -6.39
N GLY A 137 1.37 -1.60 -6.30
CA GLY A 137 0.20 -1.97 -5.51
C GLY A 137 0.31 -1.65 -4.01
N TRP A 138 1.54 -1.64 -3.45
CA TRP A 138 1.78 -1.19 -2.08
C TRP A 138 1.37 0.27 -1.85
N GLN A 139 1.37 1.11 -2.89
CA GLN A 139 0.87 2.48 -2.82
C GLN A 139 -0.65 2.53 -2.54
N VAL A 140 -1.40 1.55 -3.02
CA VAL A 140 -2.84 1.43 -2.72
C VAL A 140 -3.05 1.31 -1.22
N ALA A 141 -2.29 0.43 -0.55
CA ALA A 141 -2.35 0.26 0.90
C ALA A 141 -1.99 1.56 1.65
N ARG A 142 -0.95 2.26 1.19
CA ARG A 142 -0.56 3.56 1.76
C ARG A 142 -1.64 4.61 1.59
N CYS A 143 -2.18 4.74 0.38
CA CYS A 143 -3.24 5.71 0.10
C CYS A 143 -4.50 5.43 0.92
N LEU A 144 -4.85 4.15 1.09
CA LEU A 144 -5.98 3.76 1.92
C LEU A 144 -5.77 4.11 3.39
N PHE A 145 -4.60 3.78 3.95
CA PHE A 145 -4.26 4.11 5.32
C PHE A 145 -4.11 5.63 5.52
N PHE A 146 -3.66 6.34 4.51
CA PHE A 146 -3.56 7.79 4.53
C PHE A 146 -4.92 8.47 4.77
N LEU A 147 -6.01 7.94 4.23
CA LEU A 147 -7.36 8.43 4.52
C LEU A 147 -7.70 8.30 6.01
N ASN A 148 -7.31 7.19 6.65
CA ASN A 148 -7.47 7.04 8.10
C ASN A 148 -6.65 8.07 8.88
N CYS A 149 -5.42 8.34 8.44
CA CYS A 149 -4.56 9.36 9.04
C CYS A 149 -5.13 10.77 8.88
N LEU A 150 -5.68 11.12 7.71
CA LEU A 150 -6.36 12.41 7.48
C LEU A 150 -7.56 12.60 8.41
N MET A 151 -8.33 11.54 8.59
CA MET A 151 -9.53 11.59 9.43
C MET A 151 -9.24 11.44 10.93
N GLY A 152 -7.98 11.16 11.32
CA GLY A 152 -7.61 10.84 12.70
C GLY A 152 -8.22 9.52 13.19
N ALA A 153 -8.55 8.63 12.26
CA ALA A 153 -9.24 7.37 12.51
C ALA A 153 -8.27 6.21 12.75
N VAL A 154 -7.25 6.43 13.57
CA VAL A 154 -6.20 5.45 13.89
C VAL A 154 -6.17 5.20 15.39
N ALA A 155 -6.22 3.93 15.78
CA ALA A 155 -6.21 3.47 17.16
C ALA A 155 -7.30 4.12 18.05
N CYS A 156 -8.47 4.31 17.48
CA CYS A 156 -9.63 4.87 18.18
C CYS A 156 -10.90 4.07 17.89
N GLU A 157 -11.94 4.27 18.68
CA GLU A 157 -13.22 3.59 18.50
C GLU A 157 -13.83 3.89 17.12
N GLY A 158 -14.20 2.85 16.39
CA GLY A 158 -14.74 2.93 15.03
C GLY A 158 -13.71 3.20 13.93
N GLY A 159 -12.44 3.37 14.31
CA GLY A 159 -11.32 3.54 13.38
C GLY A 159 -10.58 2.25 13.08
N THR A 160 -9.41 2.40 12.46
CA THR A 160 -8.51 1.29 12.15
C THR A 160 -7.47 1.10 13.25
N TYR A 161 -7.35 -0.12 13.74
CA TYR A 161 -6.30 -0.51 14.68
C TYR A 161 -5.15 -1.21 13.95
N PRO A 162 -3.91 -1.04 14.44
CA PRO A 162 -2.80 -1.87 13.99
C PRO A 162 -3.14 -3.34 14.21
N ASN A 163 -2.98 -4.14 13.17
CA ASN A 163 -3.21 -5.57 13.29
C ASN A 163 -2.04 -6.22 14.05
N THR A 164 -2.34 -6.85 15.16
CA THR A 164 -1.35 -7.63 15.90
C THR A 164 -1.53 -9.11 15.58
N TRP A 165 -0.44 -9.74 15.14
CA TRP A 165 -0.41 -11.17 14.99
C TRP A 165 -0.31 -11.81 16.37
N ASN A 166 -1.40 -12.34 16.88
CA ASN A 166 -1.42 -13.12 18.11
C ASN A 166 -0.80 -14.50 17.89
N LYS A 167 0.41 -14.53 17.34
CA LYS A 167 1.20 -15.74 17.22
C LYS A 167 2.03 -15.90 18.47
N PHE A 168 1.94 -17.06 19.07
CA PHE A 168 2.91 -17.47 20.08
C PHE A 168 4.27 -17.62 19.37
N VAL A 169 5.16 -16.68 19.62
CA VAL A 169 6.54 -16.76 19.15
C VAL A 169 7.38 -17.22 20.32
N PRO A 170 7.86 -18.48 20.33
CA PRO A 170 8.75 -18.94 21.37
C PRO A 170 10.02 -18.08 21.35
N LYS A 171 10.43 -17.58 22.51
CA LYS A 171 11.72 -16.91 22.62
C LYS A 171 12.83 -17.92 22.32
N PRO A 172 13.75 -17.64 21.40
CA PRO A 172 14.89 -18.52 21.19
C PRO A 172 15.73 -18.60 22.45
N ILE A 173 16.36 -19.75 22.69
CA ILE A 173 17.26 -19.96 23.82
C ILE A 173 18.44 -18.98 23.75
N TYR A 174 18.82 -18.60 22.56
CA TYR A 174 19.79 -17.54 22.30
C TYR A 174 19.29 -16.63 21.18
N MET A 175 19.68 -15.37 21.24
CA MET A 175 19.40 -14.43 20.16
C MET A 175 20.45 -14.61 19.07
N PRO A 176 20.05 -14.77 17.80
CA PRO A 176 21.02 -14.73 16.72
C PRO A 176 21.72 -13.36 16.72
N PRO A 177 22.99 -13.29 16.31
CA PRO A 177 23.70 -12.02 16.22
C PRO A 177 22.95 -11.10 15.25
N HIS A 178 22.92 -9.80 15.58
CA HIS A 178 22.36 -8.81 14.68
C HIS A 178 23.16 -8.79 13.36
N PRO A 179 22.49 -8.68 12.21
CA PRO A 179 23.19 -8.56 10.94
C PRO A 179 24.08 -7.31 10.97
N LYS A 180 25.32 -7.46 10.55
CA LYS A 180 26.29 -6.35 10.51
C LYS A 180 26.08 -5.43 9.30
N THR A 181 25.35 -5.91 8.32
CA THR A 181 25.06 -5.19 7.08
C THR A 181 23.57 -4.94 6.94
N TRP A 182 23.24 -3.83 6.28
CA TRP A 182 21.88 -3.49 5.97
C TRP A 182 21.29 -4.50 4.99
N ASN A 183 20.10 -5.02 5.28
CA ASN A 183 19.38 -5.92 4.38
C ASN A 183 18.41 -5.09 3.52
N GLU A 184 18.81 -4.81 2.31
CA GLU A 184 18.03 -4.00 1.35
C GLU A 184 16.72 -4.67 0.91
N LEU A 185 16.62 -6.00 0.97
CA LEU A 185 15.38 -6.72 0.64
C LEU A 185 14.34 -6.62 1.77
N THR A 186 14.80 -6.52 3.01
CA THR A 186 13.91 -6.37 4.17
C THR A 186 13.63 -4.89 4.45
N TRP A 187 14.66 -4.05 4.30
CA TRP A 187 14.61 -2.62 4.61
C TRP A 187 15.26 -1.83 3.48
N PRO A 188 14.61 -1.73 2.32
CA PRO A 188 15.19 -0.99 1.20
C PRO A 188 15.32 0.49 1.55
N LYS A 189 16.49 1.07 1.31
CA LYS A 189 16.75 2.50 1.58
C LYS A 189 15.92 3.41 0.71
N GLU A 190 15.70 3.02 -0.52
CA GLU A 190 14.87 3.72 -1.50
C GLU A 190 13.38 3.69 -1.14
N PHE A 191 12.98 2.72 -0.32
CA PHE A 191 11.59 2.52 0.11
C PHE A 191 11.48 2.33 1.61
N PRO A 192 11.91 3.31 2.43
CA PRO A 192 12.10 3.15 3.88
C PRO A 192 10.79 2.85 4.65
N MET A 193 9.64 3.14 4.05
CA MET A 193 8.33 2.83 4.64
C MET A 193 7.83 1.42 4.28
N SER A 194 8.56 0.69 3.44
CA SER A 194 8.21 -0.66 3.03
C SER A 194 8.96 -1.64 3.93
N MET A 195 8.21 -2.46 4.62
CA MET A 195 8.73 -3.52 5.46
C MET A 195 8.15 -4.83 4.99
N TYR A 196 8.98 -5.84 4.82
CA TYR A 196 8.65 -7.17 4.33
C TYR A 196 8.15 -7.26 2.88
N GLU A 197 8.33 -8.42 2.32
CA GLU A 197 7.80 -8.84 1.01
C GLU A 197 8.23 -7.94 -0.16
N MET A 198 9.35 -7.23 -0.02
CA MET A 198 9.97 -6.56 -1.16
C MET A 198 10.78 -7.54 -2.04
N SER A 199 10.42 -8.81 -2.00
CA SER A 199 10.94 -9.84 -2.89
C SER A 199 10.79 -9.49 -4.38
N ILE A 200 9.84 -8.62 -4.71
CA ILE A 200 9.71 -8.04 -6.05
C ILE A 200 10.96 -7.24 -6.48
N LEU A 201 11.73 -6.71 -5.52
CA LEU A 201 12.94 -5.94 -5.81
C LEU A 201 14.16 -6.83 -6.11
N LEU A 202 14.14 -8.10 -5.71
CA LEU A 202 15.26 -8.99 -5.88
C LEU A 202 15.75 -9.06 -7.36
N PRO A 203 14.88 -9.31 -8.35
CA PRO A 203 15.33 -9.35 -9.75
C PRO A 203 15.86 -8.00 -10.22
N HIS A 204 15.31 -6.87 -9.74
CA HIS A 204 15.83 -5.54 -10.07
C HIS A 204 17.25 -5.34 -9.54
N PHE A 205 17.50 -5.70 -8.28
CA PHE A 205 18.84 -5.59 -7.68
C PHE A 205 19.87 -6.48 -8.38
N LEU A 206 19.48 -7.69 -8.75
CA LEU A 206 20.35 -8.58 -9.53
C LEU A 206 20.66 -8.00 -10.90
N ARG A 207 19.66 -7.46 -11.58
CA ARG A 207 19.82 -6.81 -12.90
C ARG A 207 20.77 -5.62 -12.84
N GLU A 208 20.64 -4.79 -11.79
CA GLU A 208 21.50 -3.63 -11.55
C GLU A 208 22.93 -4.01 -11.09
N GLY A 209 23.22 -5.29 -10.91
CA GLY A 209 24.53 -5.73 -10.42
C GLY A 209 24.80 -5.46 -8.95
N ARG A 210 23.75 -5.27 -8.15
CA ARG A 210 23.84 -5.02 -6.70
C ARG A 210 24.11 -6.27 -5.88
N GLY A 211 24.30 -7.41 -6.54
CA GLY A 211 24.64 -8.67 -5.91
C GLY A 211 24.53 -9.83 -6.87
N LYS A 212 24.86 -11.02 -6.36
CA LYS A 212 24.73 -12.32 -7.01
C LYS A 212 24.18 -13.30 -6.00
N LEU A 213 23.34 -14.23 -6.42
CA LEU A 213 22.91 -15.37 -5.64
C LEU A 213 23.67 -16.61 -6.09
N ASP A 214 24.45 -17.19 -5.21
CA ASP A 214 25.11 -18.47 -5.52
C ASP A 214 24.10 -19.62 -5.57
N VAL A 215 23.16 -19.63 -4.61
CA VAL A 215 22.05 -20.59 -4.57
C VAL A 215 20.77 -19.85 -4.19
N TYR A 216 19.70 -20.11 -4.93
CA TYR A 216 18.36 -19.59 -4.68
C TYR A 216 17.36 -20.72 -4.49
N PHE A 217 16.73 -20.78 -3.32
CA PHE A 217 15.67 -21.74 -3.04
C PHE A 217 14.30 -21.08 -3.12
N THR A 218 13.41 -21.63 -3.92
CA THR A 218 11.99 -21.34 -3.87
C THR A 218 11.21 -22.48 -3.24
N ARG A 219 10.42 -22.20 -2.19
CA ARG A 219 9.56 -23.21 -1.54
C ARG A 219 8.11 -22.81 -1.65
N VAL A 220 7.33 -23.54 -2.47
CA VAL A 220 5.91 -23.25 -2.69
C VAL A 220 5.70 -21.76 -3.08
N TYR A 221 6.64 -21.22 -3.85
CA TYR A 221 6.68 -19.83 -4.25
C TYR A 221 6.92 -19.74 -5.75
N ASN A 222 6.02 -19.06 -6.45
CA ASN A 222 6.02 -18.96 -7.92
C ASN A 222 6.12 -17.49 -8.36
N PRO A 223 7.25 -16.80 -8.13
CA PRO A 223 7.38 -15.37 -8.41
C PRO A 223 7.23 -15.02 -9.89
N VAL A 224 7.58 -15.91 -10.81
CA VAL A 224 7.38 -15.69 -12.25
C VAL A 224 5.90 -15.42 -12.58
N TRP A 225 4.98 -16.05 -11.86
CA TRP A 225 3.54 -15.89 -12.09
C TRP A 225 2.85 -14.94 -11.11
N THR A 226 3.27 -14.95 -9.84
CA THR A 226 2.53 -14.27 -8.77
C THR A 226 3.07 -12.90 -8.39
N ASN A 227 4.31 -12.59 -8.78
CA ASN A 227 4.88 -11.27 -8.51
C ASN A 227 4.67 -10.34 -9.71
N PRO A 228 4.61 -9.02 -9.46
CA PRO A 228 4.74 -8.04 -10.53
C PRO A 228 6.04 -8.26 -11.33
N ASP A 229 5.97 -8.02 -12.64
CA ASP A 229 7.11 -8.15 -13.54
C ASP A 229 7.74 -9.55 -13.55
N GLY A 230 6.92 -10.57 -13.78
CA GLY A 230 7.40 -11.96 -13.92
C GLY A 230 8.42 -12.17 -15.02
N MET A 231 8.41 -11.33 -16.05
CA MET A 231 9.39 -11.38 -17.16
C MET A 231 10.81 -11.10 -16.66
N MET A 232 10.96 -10.16 -15.74
CA MET A 232 12.26 -9.89 -15.14
C MET A 232 12.74 -11.05 -14.25
N TRP A 233 11.83 -11.73 -13.57
CA TRP A 233 12.16 -12.95 -12.85
C TRP A 233 12.68 -14.04 -13.80
N MET A 234 12.05 -14.23 -14.96
CA MET A 234 12.50 -15.19 -15.96
C MET A 234 13.91 -14.84 -16.46
N GLU A 235 14.16 -13.57 -16.79
CA GLU A 235 15.46 -13.08 -17.23
C GLU A 235 16.55 -13.37 -16.20
N MET A 236 16.29 -13.08 -14.91
CA MET A 236 17.29 -13.28 -13.85
C MET A 236 17.53 -14.75 -13.51
N LEU A 237 16.49 -15.59 -13.54
CA LEU A 237 16.63 -17.03 -13.26
C LEU A 237 17.36 -17.80 -14.36
N GLN A 238 17.39 -17.26 -15.59
CA GLN A 238 18.14 -17.83 -16.74
C GLN A 238 19.61 -17.39 -16.77
N ASP A 239 19.98 -16.36 -16.03
CA ASP A 239 21.35 -15.83 -16.01
C ASP A 239 22.15 -16.44 -14.84
N GLU A 240 22.98 -17.45 -15.13
CA GLU A 240 23.85 -18.09 -14.14
C GLU A 240 24.86 -17.12 -13.51
N ALA A 241 25.17 -15.99 -14.16
CA ALA A 241 26.01 -14.96 -13.58
C ALA A 241 25.28 -14.20 -12.46
N LYS A 242 23.95 -14.23 -12.44
CA LYS A 242 23.07 -13.59 -11.44
C LYS A 242 22.57 -14.59 -10.41
N VAL A 243 22.14 -15.78 -10.87
CA VAL A 243 21.65 -16.87 -10.00
C VAL A 243 22.40 -18.15 -10.39
N GLY A 244 23.38 -18.53 -9.59
CA GLY A 244 24.28 -19.66 -9.90
C GLY A 244 23.57 -21.02 -9.87
N LEU A 245 22.64 -21.22 -8.95
CA LEU A 245 21.81 -22.43 -8.86
C LEU A 245 20.44 -22.06 -8.33
N HIS A 246 19.39 -22.42 -9.08
CA HIS A 246 18.02 -22.35 -8.58
C HIS A 246 17.51 -23.73 -8.20
N VAL A 247 16.91 -23.86 -7.00
CA VAL A 247 16.32 -25.10 -6.50
C VAL A 247 14.87 -24.84 -6.12
N ALA A 248 13.94 -25.50 -6.79
CA ALA A 248 12.51 -25.39 -6.51
C ALA A 248 12.01 -26.56 -5.63
N LEU A 249 11.50 -26.23 -4.45
CA LEU A 249 10.84 -27.19 -3.53
C LEU A 249 9.32 -26.99 -3.63
N THR A 250 8.70 -27.71 -4.53
CA THR A 250 7.28 -27.56 -4.84
C THR A 250 6.61 -28.91 -5.12
N PRO A 251 5.35 -29.12 -4.68
CA PRO A 251 4.60 -30.34 -4.97
C PRO A 251 4.06 -30.39 -6.42
N THR A 252 4.06 -29.25 -7.11
CA THR A 252 3.54 -29.13 -8.47
C THR A 252 4.57 -28.41 -9.35
N TRP A 253 4.57 -28.77 -10.64
CA TRP A 253 5.34 -28.00 -11.60
C TRP A 253 4.73 -26.61 -11.78
N SER A 254 5.54 -25.60 -11.68
CA SER A 254 5.12 -24.19 -11.84
C SER A 254 6.03 -23.46 -12.82
N GLU A 255 5.62 -22.26 -13.24
CA GLU A 255 6.40 -21.42 -14.15
C GLU A 255 7.81 -21.14 -13.60
N THR A 256 7.90 -20.86 -12.30
CA THR A 256 9.22 -20.64 -11.67
C THR A 256 10.04 -21.93 -11.58
N ALA A 257 9.40 -23.07 -11.32
CA ALA A 257 10.10 -24.36 -11.26
C ALA A 257 10.69 -24.77 -12.63
N ALA A 258 10.17 -24.22 -13.74
CA ALA A 258 10.72 -24.45 -15.07
C ALA A 258 12.12 -23.86 -15.26
N PHE A 259 12.58 -23.01 -14.36
CA PHE A 259 13.91 -22.38 -14.36
C PHE A 259 14.83 -22.93 -13.25
N ALA A 260 14.47 -24.06 -12.62
CA ALA A 260 15.24 -24.71 -11.57
C ALA A 260 16.10 -25.86 -12.09
#